data_4c0f0da398ffd0a95a972762fa85a5a5
#
_entry.id   4c0f0da398ffd0a95a972762fa85a5a5
#
_cell.length_a   1.000
_cell.length_b   1.000
_cell.length_c   1.000
_cell.angle_alpha   90.00
_cell.angle_beta   90.00
_cell.angle_gamma   90.00
#
_symmetry.space_group_name_H-M   'P 1'
#
loop_
_entity.id
_entity.type
_entity.pdbx_description
1 polymer ?
#
loop_
_entity_poly.entity_id
_entity_poly.type
_entity_poly.pdbx_seq_one_letter_code
_entity_poly.pdbx_strand_id
1 'polypeptide(L)'
;RCADRHSYDIAKEGYTYLLPPNQKHSADPGDDKAMSAARRDFLSKEYYMPLLNTLCSRILPLAGEHPVILDAGCGEGYYTAGIRAALTAAGKTPAIAGIDISKSILRLAAKREKQVEFAVASCYHLPFANETADLLLDCFSPLAIDEFRRVLKPGGHFLYVVPGADHLWELKRVLYDAPYPNEEKETPYEGFTYEAIVPVDFTLHLANQADIQSLFRMTVSYTHLRAHETLSDL
;
A
#
# COMPACT_ATOMS: atom_id res chain seq x y z
N ARG A 1 8.41 17.41 -17.97
CA ARG A 1 9.31 18.45 -17.45
C ARG A 1 8.57 19.27 -16.41
N CYS A 2 9.18 19.54 -15.24
CA CYS A 2 8.63 20.48 -14.25
C CYS A 2 8.94 21.95 -14.62
N ALA A 3 8.40 22.89 -13.81
CA ALA A 3 8.64 24.34 -13.99
C ALA A 3 10.15 24.68 -14.00
N ASP A 4 10.95 23.97 -13.20
CA ASP A 4 12.41 24.14 -13.11
C ASP A 4 13.18 23.42 -14.21
N ARG A 5 12.49 22.94 -15.25
CA ARG A 5 13.03 22.24 -16.42
C ARG A 5 13.68 20.89 -16.13
N HIS A 6 13.45 20.28 -14.96
CA HIS A 6 13.86 18.90 -14.72
C HIS A 6 13.13 17.95 -15.67
N SER A 7 13.84 16.94 -16.16
CA SER A 7 13.27 15.85 -16.96
C SER A 7 13.22 14.58 -16.10
N TYR A 8 12.11 13.87 -16.18
CA TYR A 8 11.92 12.59 -15.51
C TYR A 8 11.59 11.53 -16.53
N ASP A 9 12.15 10.34 -16.35
CA ASP A 9 11.90 9.21 -17.23
C ASP A 9 10.55 8.57 -16.93
N ILE A 10 9.77 8.32 -17.96
CA ILE A 10 8.55 7.51 -17.89
C ILE A 10 8.91 6.12 -18.40
N ALA A 11 8.70 5.12 -17.57
CA ALA A 11 8.93 3.74 -17.96
C ALA A 11 7.92 3.31 -19.03
N LYS A 12 8.30 2.30 -19.84
CA LYS A 12 7.40 1.74 -20.86
C LYS A 12 6.09 1.17 -20.27
N GLU A 13 6.09 0.79 -19.01
CA GLU A 13 4.93 0.33 -18.28
C GLU A 13 3.99 1.47 -17.87
N GLY A 14 4.47 2.72 -17.81
CA GLY A 14 3.68 3.92 -17.57
C GLY A 14 3.95 4.62 -16.23
N TYR A 15 4.82 4.09 -15.35
CA TYR A 15 5.19 4.81 -14.13
C TYR A 15 6.32 5.80 -14.35
N THR A 16 6.37 6.86 -13.52
CA THR A 16 7.42 7.88 -13.54
C THR A 16 8.44 7.64 -12.42
N TYR A 17 9.73 7.87 -12.68
CA TYR A 17 10.76 7.76 -11.66
C TYR A 17 11.06 9.15 -11.07
N LEU A 18 10.58 9.41 -9.84
CA LEU A 18 10.71 10.70 -9.15
C LEU A 18 11.66 10.67 -7.94
N LEU A 19 12.16 9.48 -7.55
CA LEU A 19 13.04 9.34 -6.39
C LEU A 19 14.42 9.95 -6.71
N PRO A 20 14.85 11.03 -6.01
CA PRO A 20 16.16 11.64 -6.24
C PRO A 20 17.30 10.68 -5.80
N PRO A 21 18.48 10.77 -6.42
CA PRO A 21 19.62 9.90 -6.09
C PRO A 21 20.07 9.97 -4.62
N ASN A 22 19.95 11.14 -3.99
CA ASN A 22 20.30 11.37 -2.58
C ASN A 22 19.30 10.77 -1.56
N GLN A 23 18.12 10.35 -2.02
CA GLN A 23 17.12 9.66 -1.20
C GLN A 23 17.14 8.14 -1.40
N LYS A 24 18.05 7.64 -2.21
CA LYS A 24 18.21 6.22 -2.47
C LYS A 24 19.22 5.62 -1.49
N HIS A 25 18.74 4.97 -0.43
CA HIS A 25 19.59 4.36 0.62
C HIS A 25 20.06 2.93 0.31
N SER A 26 19.52 2.29 -0.73
CA SER A 26 19.94 0.96 -1.22
C SER A 26 19.88 0.88 -2.74
N ALA A 27 20.49 -0.12 -3.33
CA ALA A 27 20.48 -0.33 -4.78
C ALA A 27 19.04 -0.60 -5.29
N ASP A 28 18.29 -1.42 -4.56
CA ASP A 28 16.87 -1.75 -4.82
C ASP A 28 16.08 -1.62 -3.51
N PRO A 29 15.53 -0.42 -3.21
CA PRO A 29 14.73 -0.20 -2.02
C PRO A 29 13.33 -0.82 -2.15
N GLY A 30 12.76 -1.25 -1.02
CA GLY A 30 11.43 -1.86 -0.96
C GLY A 30 11.41 -3.33 -1.39
N ASP A 31 10.25 -3.80 -1.82
CA ASP A 31 10.05 -5.19 -2.23
C ASP A 31 10.97 -5.59 -3.40
N ASP A 32 11.67 -6.69 -3.27
CA ASP A 32 12.41 -7.29 -4.37
C ASP A 32 11.46 -7.92 -5.41
N LYS A 33 12.03 -8.48 -6.49
CA LYS A 33 11.22 -9.07 -7.57
C LYS A 33 10.42 -10.30 -7.11
N ALA A 34 10.98 -11.10 -6.19
CA ALA A 34 10.32 -12.31 -5.70
C ALA A 34 9.16 -11.96 -4.76
N MET A 35 9.37 -11.00 -3.85
CA MET A 35 8.32 -10.46 -2.99
C MET A 35 7.21 -9.80 -3.80
N SER A 36 7.57 -8.96 -4.78
CA SER A 36 6.60 -8.31 -5.67
C SER A 36 5.75 -9.33 -6.44
N ALA A 37 6.37 -10.42 -6.93
CA ALA A 37 5.64 -11.48 -7.62
C ALA A 37 4.72 -12.25 -6.67
N ALA A 38 5.20 -12.62 -5.48
CA ALA A 38 4.41 -13.32 -4.46
C ALA A 38 3.19 -12.49 -4.03
N ARG A 39 3.38 -11.19 -3.79
CA ARG A 39 2.31 -10.24 -3.45
C ARG A 39 1.25 -10.18 -4.55
N ARG A 40 1.67 -10.00 -5.81
CA ARG A 40 0.77 -10.00 -6.96
C ARG A 40 -0.02 -11.29 -7.05
N ASP A 41 0.66 -12.44 -6.98
CA ASP A 41 0.04 -13.76 -7.17
C ASP A 41 -0.96 -14.05 -6.05
N PHE A 42 -0.64 -13.65 -4.83
CA PHE A 42 -1.52 -13.80 -3.68
C PHE A 42 -2.75 -12.88 -3.75
N LEU A 43 -2.53 -11.57 -3.94
CA LEU A 43 -3.62 -10.59 -3.96
C LEU A 43 -4.54 -10.77 -5.18
N SER A 44 -4.00 -11.25 -6.31
CA SER A 44 -4.82 -11.57 -7.51
C SER A 44 -5.78 -12.74 -7.32
N LYS A 45 -5.63 -13.52 -6.25
CA LYS A 45 -6.58 -14.58 -5.84
C LYS A 45 -7.68 -14.07 -4.92
N GLU A 46 -7.74 -12.77 -4.71
CA GLU A 46 -8.79 -12.08 -3.96
C GLU A 46 -8.87 -12.44 -2.46
N TYR A 47 -7.83 -13.04 -1.89
CA TYR A 47 -7.79 -13.39 -0.47
C TYR A 47 -8.02 -12.17 0.45
N TYR A 48 -7.64 -10.96 0.02
CA TYR A 48 -7.83 -9.71 0.74
C TYR A 48 -9.03 -8.87 0.23
N MET A 49 -9.94 -9.51 -0.50
CA MET A 49 -11.18 -8.86 -0.96
C MET A 49 -12.04 -8.28 0.19
N PRO A 50 -12.15 -8.94 1.37
CA PRO A 50 -12.89 -8.34 2.50
C PRO A 50 -12.32 -6.99 2.93
N LEU A 51 -11.00 -6.84 2.99
CA LEU A 51 -10.34 -5.56 3.28
C LEU A 51 -10.60 -4.53 2.17
N LEU A 52 -10.45 -4.91 0.91
CA LEU A 52 -10.75 -4.02 -0.22
C LEU A 52 -12.19 -3.53 -0.19
N ASN A 53 -13.16 -4.42 0.06
CA ASN A 53 -14.57 -4.06 0.15
C ASN A 53 -14.82 -3.08 1.31
N THR A 54 -14.18 -3.28 2.45
CA THR A 54 -14.26 -2.36 3.59
C THR A 54 -13.72 -1.00 3.22
N LEU A 55 -12.53 -0.93 2.60
CA LEU A 55 -11.95 0.33 2.13
C LEU A 55 -12.88 1.05 1.15
N CYS A 56 -13.41 0.35 0.15
CA CYS A 56 -14.35 0.92 -0.81
C CYS A 56 -15.61 1.46 -0.11
N SER A 57 -16.17 0.72 0.85
CA SER A 57 -17.36 1.16 1.60
C SER A 57 -17.12 2.41 2.44
N ARG A 58 -15.88 2.62 2.90
CA ARG A 58 -15.49 3.82 3.66
C ARG A 58 -15.15 5.00 2.76
N ILE A 59 -14.52 4.76 1.62
CA ILE A 59 -14.08 5.82 0.69
C ILE A 59 -15.27 6.38 -0.10
N LEU A 60 -16.20 5.55 -0.54
CA LEU A 60 -17.31 5.96 -1.39
C LEU A 60 -18.15 7.14 -0.84
N PRO A 61 -18.57 7.16 0.45
CA PRO A 61 -19.32 8.29 1.01
C PRO A 61 -18.46 9.54 1.24
N LEU A 62 -17.17 9.39 1.44
CA LEU A 62 -16.24 10.50 1.68
C LEU A 62 -15.79 11.18 0.38
N ALA A 63 -15.77 10.45 -0.73
CA ALA A 63 -15.34 10.93 -2.01
C ALA A 63 -16.37 11.85 -2.65
N GLY A 64 -15.96 13.06 -3.07
CA GLY A 64 -16.74 13.95 -3.93
C GLY A 64 -16.99 13.36 -5.33
N GLU A 65 -17.43 14.18 -6.26
CA GLU A 65 -17.67 13.78 -7.65
C GLU A 65 -16.34 13.55 -8.40
N HIS A 66 -15.34 14.42 -8.15
CA HIS A 66 -14.00 14.39 -8.74
C HIS A 66 -12.92 14.32 -7.66
N PRO A 67 -12.81 13.22 -6.88
CA PRO A 67 -11.89 13.16 -5.77
C PRO A 67 -10.45 13.00 -6.24
N VAL A 68 -9.52 13.68 -5.59
CA VAL A 68 -8.08 13.46 -5.70
C VAL A 68 -7.64 12.52 -4.58
N ILE A 69 -7.12 11.36 -4.94
CA ILE A 69 -6.74 10.30 -4.01
C ILE A 69 -5.25 9.98 -4.16
N LEU A 70 -4.54 9.93 -3.04
CA LEU A 70 -3.15 9.47 -2.99
C LEU A 70 -3.10 8.12 -2.27
N ASP A 71 -2.39 7.16 -2.86
CA ASP A 71 -2.09 5.86 -2.27
C ASP A 71 -0.59 5.80 -1.97
N ALA A 72 -0.23 5.94 -0.69
CA ALA A 72 1.13 6.01 -0.22
C ALA A 72 1.62 4.60 0.16
N GLY A 73 2.57 4.06 -0.62
CA GLY A 73 2.97 2.66 -0.54
C GLY A 73 1.99 1.73 -1.26
N CYS A 74 1.57 2.13 -2.48
CA CYS A 74 0.52 1.45 -3.24
C CYS A 74 0.86 0.01 -3.65
N GLY A 75 2.10 -0.43 -3.46
CA GLY A 75 2.55 -1.75 -3.83
C GLY A 75 2.30 -2.07 -5.32
N GLU A 76 1.72 -3.23 -5.59
CA GLU A 76 1.39 -3.67 -6.95
C GLU A 76 0.03 -3.15 -7.45
N GLY A 77 -0.57 -2.19 -6.72
CA GLY A 77 -1.78 -1.49 -7.14
C GLY A 77 -3.09 -2.23 -6.92
N TYR A 78 -3.15 -3.27 -6.09
CA TYR A 78 -4.38 -4.03 -5.85
C TYR A 78 -5.49 -3.16 -5.25
N TYR A 79 -5.21 -2.49 -4.14
CA TYR A 79 -6.19 -1.61 -3.50
C TYR A 79 -6.48 -0.38 -4.35
N THR A 80 -5.45 0.23 -4.92
CA THR A 80 -5.57 1.40 -5.81
C THR A 80 -6.53 1.13 -6.97
N ALA A 81 -6.34 0.01 -7.68
CA ALA A 81 -7.18 -0.38 -8.81
C ALA A 81 -8.61 -0.70 -8.38
N GLY A 82 -8.79 -1.43 -7.28
CA GLY A 82 -10.10 -1.79 -6.76
C GLY A 82 -10.91 -0.56 -6.31
N ILE A 83 -10.28 0.37 -5.59
CA ILE A 83 -10.89 1.64 -5.17
C ILE A 83 -11.29 2.48 -6.39
N ARG A 84 -10.40 2.58 -7.39
CA ARG A 84 -10.71 3.28 -8.62
C ARG A 84 -11.93 2.68 -9.32
N ALA A 85 -11.97 1.35 -9.46
CA ALA A 85 -13.09 0.65 -10.08
C ALA A 85 -14.41 0.92 -9.33
N ALA A 86 -14.41 0.85 -7.99
CA ALA A 86 -15.58 1.12 -7.17
C ALA A 86 -16.09 2.56 -7.32
N LEU A 87 -15.19 3.55 -7.30
CA LEU A 87 -15.55 4.96 -7.50
C LEU A 87 -16.13 5.21 -8.90
N THR A 88 -15.51 4.64 -9.92
CA THR A 88 -16.00 4.76 -11.30
C THR A 88 -17.37 4.09 -11.49
N ALA A 89 -17.58 2.92 -10.88
CA ALA A 89 -18.88 2.25 -10.90
C ALA A 89 -19.97 3.06 -10.20
N ALA A 90 -19.60 3.88 -9.20
CA ALA A 90 -20.50 4.81 -8.52
C ALA A 90 -20.69 6.14 -9.29
N GLY A 91 -20.20 6.26 -10.54
CA GLY A 91 -20.35 7.43 -11.40
C GLY A 91 -19.40 8.57 -11.08
N LYS A 92 -18.40 8.35 -10.22
CA LYS A 92 -17.37 9.36 -9.88
C LYS A 92 -16.22 9.34 -10.88
N THR A 93 -15.50 10.44 -10.98
CA THR A 93 -14.31 10.59 -11.87
C THR A 93 -13.06 10.87 -11.05
N PRO A 94 -12.49 9.84 -10.37
CA PRO A 94 -11.37 10.03 -9.48
C PRO A 94 -10.07 10.31 -10.24
N ALA A 95 -9.26 11.25 -9.74
CA ALA A 95 -7.84 11.37 -10.06
C ALA A 95 -7.04 10.64 -8.97
N ILE A 96 -6.37 9.56 -9.33
CA ILE A 96 -5.64 8.72 -8.37
C ILE A 96 -4.16 8.68 -8.74
N ALA A 97 -3.31 8.91 -7.75
CA ALA A 97 -1.87 8.68 -7.85
C ALA A 97 -1.43 7.66 -6.79
N GLY A 98 -0.63 6.67 -7.23
CA GLY A 98 -0.01 5.68 -6.36
C GLY A 98 1.50 5.85 -6.34
N ILE A 99 2.08 5.86 -5.15
CA ILE A 99 3.54 5.89 -5.00
C ILE A 99 4.05 4.66 -4.25
N ASP A 100 5.22 4.22 -4.63
CA ASP A 100 5.99 3.21 -3.91
C ASP A 100 7.47 3.47 -4.14
N ILE A 101 8.30 3.04 -3.20
CA ILE A 101 9.76 3.17 -3.33
C ILE A 101 10.34 2.08 -4.23
N SER A 102 9.66 0.94 -4.36
CA SER A 102 10.11 -0.20 -5.16
C SER A 102 9.72 -0.07 -6.63
N LYS A 103 10.74 0.08 -7.46
CA LYS A 103 10.60 0.06 -8.92
C LYS A 103 10.01 -1.25 -9.45
N SER A 104 10.34 -2.38 -8.82
CA SER A 104 9.88 -3.70 -9.26
C SER A 104 8.38 -3.86 -9.07
N ILE A 105 7.83 -3.38 -7.96
CA ILE A 105 6.41 -3.50 -7.67
C ILE A 105 5.58 -2.52 -8.50
N LEU A 106 6.07 -1.30 -8.74
CA LEU A 106 5.37 -0.31 -9.57
C LEU A 106 5.25 -0.71 -11.03
N ARG A 107 6.17 -1.54 -11.54
CA ARG A 107 5.99 -2.16 -12.87
C ARG A 107 4.75 -3.04 -12.93
N LEU A 108 4.37 -3.67 -11.83
CA LEU A 108 3.16 -4.49 -11.75
C LEU A 108 1.94 -3.61 -11.62
N ALA A 109 1.97 -2.59 -10.75
CA ALA A 109 0.90 -1.61 -10.57
C ALA A 109 0.53 -0.92 -11.89
N ALA A 110 1.52 -0.37 -12.61
CA ALA A 110 1.32 0.29 -13.89
C ALA A 110 0.87 -0.63 -15.03
N LYS A 111 1.03 -1.95 -14.89
CA LYS A 111 0.42 -2.94 -15.80
C LYS A 111 -1.00 -3.27 -15.41
N ARG A 112 -1.31 -3.31 -14.12
CA ARG A 112 -2.64 -3.62 -13.58
C ARG A 112 -3.65 -2.54 -13.94
N GLU A 113 -3.27 -1.27 -13.72
CA GLU A 113 -4.18 -0.13 -13.92
C GLU A 113 -3.50 0.99 -14.70
N LYS A 114 -4.05 1.32 -15.87
CA LYS A 114 -3.49 2.30 -16.81
C LYS A 114 -3.99 3.72 -16.60
N GLN A 115 -5.04 3.90 -15.82
CA GLN A 115 -5.67 5.19 -15.59
C GLN A 115 -5.30 5.78 -14.21
N VAL A 116 -4.34 5.17 -13.53
CA VAL A 116 -3.72 5.66 -12.30
C VAL A 116 -2.31 6.15 -12.62
N GLU A 117 -1.94 7.28 -12.06
CA GLU A 117 -0.59 7.82 -12.17
C GLU A 117 0.31 7.17 -11.11
N PHE A 118 1.27 6.36 -11.55
CA PHE A 118 2.21 5.70 -10.64
C PHE A 118 3.58 6.36 -10.68
N ALA A 119 4.21 6.54 -9.51
CA ALA A 119 5.54 7.10 -9.41
C ALA A 119 6.42 6.42 -8.35
N VAL A 120 7.69 6.20 -8.71
CA VAL A 120 8.72 5.81 -7.72
C VAL A 120 9.06 7.04 -6.90
N ALA A 121 8.67 7.03 -5.63
CA ALA A 121 8.92 8.11 -4.68
C ALA A 121 8.91 7.58 -3.25
N SER A 122 9.41 8.38 -2.31
CA SER A 122 9.36 8.10 -0.88
C SER A 122 8.10 8.68 -0.25
N CYS A 123 7.44 7.92 0.63
CA CYS A 123 6.33 8.44 1.45
C CYS A 123 6.77 9.60 2.35
N TYR A 124 8.05 9.63 2.74
CA TYR A 124 8.62 10.70 3.57
C TYR A 124 8.94 11.99 2.81
N HIS A 125 8.79 11.98 1.47
CA HIS A 125 8.99 13.16 0.61
C HIS A 125 8.06 13.03 -0.60
N LEU A 126 6.77 13.26 -0.38
CA LEU A 126 5.74 13.10 -1.40
C LEU A 126 5.88 14.16 -2.51
N PRO A 127 5.91 13.76 -3.79
CA PRO A 127 6.08 14.68 -4.91
C PRO A 127 4.79 15.42 -5.27
N PHE A 128 4.04 15.86 -4.27
CA PHE A 128 2.78 16.57 -4.42
C PHE A 128 2.84 17.91 -3.69
N ALA A 129 2.09 18.90 -4.19
CA ALA A 129 1.93 20.17 -3.53
C ALA A 129 1.15 20.01 -2.21
N ASN A 130 1.25 21.02 -1.35
CA ASN A 130 0.42 21.08 -0.15
C ASN A 130 -1.06 21.07 -0.51
N GLU A 131 -1.88 20.48 0.35
CA GLU A 131 -3.34 20.54 0.23
C GLU A 131 -3.88 20.09 -1.13
N THR A 132 -3.30 19.03 -1.69
CA THR A 132 -3.68 18.50 -3.01
C THR A 132 -4.75 17.42 -2.93
N ALA A 133 -4.67 16.52 -1.94
CA ALA A 133 -5.48 15.33 -1.86
C ALA A 133 -6.75 15.53 -1.02
N ASP A 134 -7.86 14.98 -1.49
CA ASP A 134 -9.10 14.85 -0.71
C ASP A 134 -9.03 13.63 0.22
N LEU A 135 -8.37 12.55 -0.25
CA LEU A 135 -8.20 11.30 0.46
C LEU A 135 -6.77 10.80 0.32
N LEU A 136 -6.22 10.25 1.40
CA LEU A 136 -4.95 9.55 1.40
C LEU A 136 -5.13 8.17 1.98
N LEU A 137 -4.61 7.16 1.29
CA LEU A 137 -4.57 5.78 1.73
C LEU A 137 -3.14 5.39 2.07
N ASP A 138 -2.96 4.70 3.18
CA ASP A 138 -1.75 3.97 3.56
C ASP A 138 -2.15 2.56 4.01
N CYS A 139 -1.83 1.55 3.20
CA CYS A 139 -2.09 0.15 3.49
C CYS A 139 -0.81 -0.60 3.79
N PHE A 140 -0.55 -0.89 5.08
CA PHE A 140 0.62 -1.66 5.52
C PHE A 140 1.96 -1.06 5.07
N SER A 141 2.02 0.27 4.96
CA SER A 141 3.16 1.04 4.49
C SER A 141 3.73 1.89 5.64
N PRO A 142 4.94 2.43 5.52
CA PRO A 142 5.52 3.29 6.55
C PRO A 142 4.75 4.59 6.72
N LEU A 143 4.34 4.90 7.96
CA LEU A 143 3.64 6.12 8.32
C LEU A 143 4.57 7.35 8.21
N ALA A 144 4.22 8.29 7.34
CA ALA A 144 4.91 9.57 7.16
C ALA A 144 3.96 10.74 7.51
N ILE A 145 3.55 10.82 8.77
CA ILE A 145 2.41 11.65 9.22
C ILE A 145 2.50 13.12 8.83
N ASP A 146 3.69 13.71 8.89
CA ASP A 146 3.90 15.13 8.53
C ASP A 146 3.69 15.38 7.03
N GLU A 147 4.17 14.47 6.18
CA GLU A 147 3.94 14.54 4.74
C GLU A 147 2.48 14.27 4.40
N PHE A 148 1.83 13.33 5.08
CA PHE A 148 0.41 13.04 4.88
C PHE A 148 -0.46 14.24 5.26
N ARG A 149 -0.16 14.89 6.39
CA ARG A 149 -0.81 16.14 6.80
C ARG A 149 -0.58 17.26 5.80
N ARG A 150 0.64 17.39 5.27
CA ARG A 150 0.99 18.43 4.31
C ARG A 150 0.22 18.33 3.00
N VAL A 151 0.06 17.12 2.46
CA VAL A 151 -0.57 16.92 1.15
C VAL A 151 -2.09 16.84 1.19
N LEU A 152 -2.69 16.49 2.33
CA LEU A 152 -4.13 16.49 2.51
C LEU A 152 -4.68 17.91 2.59
N LYS A 153 -5.82 18.12 1.95
CA LYS A 153 -6.60 19.34 2.11
C LYS A 153 -7.14 19.46 3.53
N PRO A 154 -7.39 20.67 4.06
CA PRO A 154 -8.19 20.84 5.27
C PRO A 154 -9.53 20.11 5.15
N GLY A 155 -9.84 19.25 6.13
CA GLY A 155 -11.02 18.37 6.06
C GLY A 155 -10.89 17.16 5.14
N GLY A 156 -9.71 16.91 4.58
CA GLY A 156 -9.41 15.68 3.84
C GLY A 156 -9.28 14.47 4.77
N HIS A 157 -9.45 13.26 4.24
CA HIS A 157 -9.52 12.03 5.03
C HIS A 157 -8.26 11.18 4.83
N PHE A 158 -7.75 10.64 5.94
CA PHE A 158 -6.65 9.68 5.96
C PHE A 158 -7.16 8.30 6.36
N LEU A 159 -7.01 7.33 5.48
CA LEU A 159 -7.30 5.92 5.75
C LEU A 159 -6.00 5.18 6.00
N TYR A 160 -5.81 4.74 7.23
CA TYR A 160 -4.60 4.04 7.66
C TYR A 160 -4.92 2.60 8.04
N VAL A 161 -4.37 1.65 7.30
CA VAL A 161 -4.56 0.22 7.53
C VAL A 161 -3.31 -0.38 8.15
N VAL A 162 -3.49 -0.93 9.33
CA VAL A 162 -2.44 -1.60 10.10
C VAL A 162 -2.85 -3.02 10.45
N PRO A 163 -1.89 -3.93 10.73
CA PRO A 163 -2.20 -5.25 11.25
C PRO A 163 -2.87 -5.16 12.62
N GLY A 164 -4.03 -5.78 12.79
CA GLY A 164 -4.65 -5.98 14.11
C GLY A 164 -3.86 -6.97 14.98
N ALA A 165 -4.26 -7.13 16.26
CA ALA A 165 -3.57 -7.95 17.24
C ALA A 165 -3.30 -9.37 16.73
N ASP A 166 -4.31 -10.01 16.18
CA ASP A 166 -4.26 -11.41 15.74
C ASP A 166 -3.97 -11.58 14.24
N HIS A 167 -3.45 -10.51 13.58
CA HIS A 167 -3.12 -10.60 12.17
C HIS A 167 -2.11 -11.72 11.89
N LEU A 168 -2.53 -12.69 11.06
CA LEU A 168 -1.78 -13.91 10.71
C LEU A 168 -1.31 -14.73 11.94
N TRP A 169 -2.15 -14.76 12.98
CA TRP A 169 -1.79 -15.41 14.25
C TRP A 169 -1.42 -16.87 14.09
N GLU A 170 -2.17 -17.65 13.29
CA GLU A 170 -1.89 -19.06 13.02
C GLU A 170 -0.53 -19.24 12.35
N LEU A 171 -0.17 -18.36 11.43
CA LEU A 171 1.13 -18.38 10.78
C LEU A 171 2.24 -18.03 11.78
N LYS A 172 2.04 -17.02 12.62
CA LYS A 172 3.01 -16.66 13.67
C LYS A 172 3.28 -17.81 14.63
N ARG A 173 2.24 -18.58 15.01
CA ARG A 173 2.37 -19.73 15.91
C ARG A 173 3.18 -20.89 15.31
N VAL A 174 3.24 -20.98 14.00
CA VAL A 174 4.07 -21.98 13.30
C VAL A 174 5.51 -21.50 13.14
N LEU A 175 5.71 -20.19 12.94
CA LEU A 175 7.00 -19.62 12.59
C LEU A 175 7.86 -19.21 13.79
N TYR A 176 7.26 -18.92 14.94
CA TYR A 176 7.96 -18.38 16.10
C TYR A 176 7.80 -19.28 17.33
N ASP A 177 8.89 -19.56 18.02
CA ASP A 177 8.88 -20.33 19.28
C ASP A 177 8.05 -19.62 20.37
N ALA A 178 8.06 -18.29 20.39
CA ALA A 178 7.30 -17.46 21.32
C ALA A 178 6.53 -16.38 20.53
N PRO A 179 5.41 -16.75 19.88
CA PRO A 179 4.60 -15.78 19.13
C PRO A 179 3.97 -14.76 20.07
N TYR A 180 3.89 -13.50 19.62
CA TYR A 180 3.23 -12.43 20.35
C TYR A 180 2.25 -11.70 19.42
N PRO A 181 1.11 -11.21 19.96
CA PRO A 181 0.17 -10.41 19.19
C PRO A 181 0.79 -9.08 18.78
N ASN A 182 0.27 -8.47 17.71
CA ASN A 182 0.65 -7.09 17.40
C ASN A 182 0.11 -6.17 18.49
N GLU A 183 0.83 -5.09 18.76
CA GLU A 183 0.36 -4.09 19.70
C GLU A 183 -0.68 -3.20 19.03
N GLU A 184 -1.87 -3.13 19.62
CA GLU A 184 -2.91 -2.20 19.18
C GLU A 184 -2.87 -0.96 20.07
N LYS A 185 -2.62 0.18 19.46
CA LYS A 185 -2.59 1.48 20.15
C LYS A 185 -3.41 2.51 19.38
N GLU A 186 -4.30 3.16 20.09
CA GLU A 186 -4.90 4.40 19.62
C GLU A 186 -3.88 5.54 19.83
N THR A 187 -3.02 5.72 18.83
CA THR A 187 -1.96 6.73 18.88
C THR A 187 -2.50 8.06 18.38
N PRO A 188 -2.48 9.15 19.18
CA PRO A 188 -2.87 10.45 18.68
C PRO A 188 -1.87 10.94 17.64
N TYR A 189 -2.36 11.32 16.47
CA TYR A 189 -1.55 11.89 15.39
C TYR A 189 -1.82 13.38 15.29
N GLU A 190 -0.76 14.19 15.41
CA GLU A 190 -0.89 15.65 15.36
C GLU A 190 -1.52 16.13 14.05
N GLY A 191 -2.58 16.93 14.17
CA GLY A 191 -3.33 17.46 13.03
C GLY A 191 -4.40 16.51 12.48
N PHE A 192 -4.61 15.34 13.10
CA PHE A 192 -5.66 14.39 12.74
C PHE A 192 -6.60 14.12 13.91
N THR A 193 -7.83 13.84 13.59
CA THR A 193 -8.85 13.37 14.54
C THR A 193 -9.40 12.04 14.06
N TYR A 194 -9.49 11.05 14.93
CA TYR A 194 -10.13 9.79 14.61
C TYR A 194 -11.63 9.98 14.34
N GLU A 195 -12.08 9.55 13.16
CA GLU A 195 -13.50 9.45 12.83
C GLU A 195 -14.05 8.07 13.18
N ALA A 196 -13.28 7.02 12.90
CA ALA A 196 -13.60 5.65 13.22
C ALA A 196 -12.37 4.76 13.25
N ILE A 197 -12.39 3.76 14.13
CA ILE A 197 -11.51 2.59 14.08
C ILE A 197 -12.38 1.41 13.68
N VAL A 198 -12.03 0.74 12.59
CA VAL A 198 -12.85 -0.30 11.98
C VAL A 198 -12.08 -1.61 11.97
N PRO A 199 -12.43 -2.59 12.82
CA PRO A 199 -11.85 -3.91 12.72
C PRO A 199 -12.29 -4.58 11.41
N VAL A 200 -11.36 -5.29 10.78
CA VAL A 200 -11.60 -6.07 9.56
C VAL A 200 -11.08 -7.49 9.79
N ASP A 201 -11.97 -8.35 10.26
CA ASP A 201 -11.65 -9.72 10.59
C ASP A 201 -12.17 -10.68 9.51
N PHE A 202 -11.30 -11.53 9.01
CA PHE A 202 -11.67 -12.58 8.06
C PHE A 202 -10.69 -13.75 8.10
N THR A 203 -11.18 -14.93 7.75
CA THR A 203 -10.37 -16.14 7.69
C THR A 203 -9.86 -16.39 6.28
N LEU A 204 -8.56 -16.64 6.15
CA LEU A 204 -7.96 -17.06 4.88
C LEU A 204 -8.03 -18.58 4.73
N HIS A 205 -8.69 -19.04 3.66
CA HIS A 205 -8.69 -20.45 3.28
C HIS A 205 -7.69 -20.67 2.15
N LEU A 206 -6.44 -20.98 2.51
CA LEU A 206 -5.36 -21.16 1.52
C LEU A 206 -5.48 -22.54 0.87
N ALA A 207 -5.59 -22.55 -0.45
CA ALA A 207 -5.91 -23.75 -1.20
C ALA A 207 -4.75 -24.75 -1.34
N ASN A 208 -3.50 -24.25 -1.23
CA ASN A 208 -2.31 -25.07 -1.47
C ASN A 208 -1.05 -24.45 -0.85
N GLN A 209 0.04 -25.22 -0.82
CA GLN A 209 1.33 -24.77 -0.29
C GLN A 209 1.89 -23.53 -1.01
N ALA A 210 1.65 -23.37 -2.31
CA ALA A 210 2.14 -22.20 -3.03
C ALA A 210 1.49 -20.90 -2.54
N ASP A 211 0.23 -20.95 -2.09
CA ASP A 211 -0.48 -19.80 -1.52
C ASP A 211 0.06 -19.45 -0.14
N ILE A 212 0.36 -20.46 0.68
CA ILE A 212 1.03 -20.27 1.98
C ILE A 212 2.40 -19.60 1.77
N GLN A 213 3.20 -20.13 0.84
CA GLN A 213 4.50 -19.55 0.52
C GLN A 213 4.41 -18.11 -0.03
N SER A 214 3.38 -17.81 -0.83
CA SER A 214 3.15 -16.47 -1.35
C SER A 214 2.77 -15.49 -0.25
N LEU A 215 1.87 -15.90 0.66
CA LEU A 215 1.51 -15.12 1.84
C LEU A 215 2.74 -14.84 2.71
N PHE A 216 3.52 -15.87 3.00
CA PHE A 216 4.73 -15.77 3.80
C PHE A 216 5.74 -14.80 3.17
N ARG A 217 6.02 -14.93 1.86
CA ARG A 217 7.00 -14.09 1.15
C ARG A 217 6.58 -12.63 1.04
N MET A 218 5.29 -12.33 0.99
CA MET A 218 4.80 -10.96 0.91
C MET A 218 4.74 -10.25 2.27
N THR A 219 4.95 -10.96 3.37
CA THR A 219 4.93 -10.40 4.71
C THR A 219 6.34 -10.02 5.20
N VAL A 220 6.43 -9.08 6.13
CA VAL A 220 7.72 -8.67 6.74
C VAL A 220 8.41 -9.81 7.50
N SER A 221 7.66 -10.84 7.89
CA SER A 221 8.18 -12.02 8.59
C SER A 221 9.28 -12.76 7.81
N TYR A 222 9.27 -12.70 6.47
CA TYR A 222 10.28 -13.34 5.63
C TYR A 222 11.69 -12.77 5.84
N THR A 223 11.84 -11.49 6.12
CA THR A 223 13.15 -10.86 6.29
C THR A 223 13.84 -11.26 7.58
N HIS A 224 13.09 -11.62 8.62
CA HIS A 224 13.63 -12.08 9.91
C HIS A 224 14.04 -13.55 9.90
N LEU A 225 13.34 -14.40 9.15
CA LEU A 225 13.61 -15.85 9.09
C LEU A 225 14.76 -16.21 8.13
N ARG A 226 15.12 -15.36 7.19
CA ARG A 226 16.28 -15.56 6.30
C ARG A 226 17.62 -15.69 7.03
N ALA A 227 17.67 -15.33 8.31
CA ALA A 227 18.89 -15.43 9.13
C ALA A 227 19.08 -16.83 9.77
N HIS A 228 18.06 -17.69 9.81
CA HIS A 228 18.11 -18.91 10.61
C HIS A 228 17.60 -20.21 9.97
N GLU A 229 16.76 -20.19 8.92
CA GLU A 229 16.22 -21.44 8.35
C GLU A 229 15.89 -21.33 6.86
N THR A 230 16.11 -22.41 6.12
CA THR A 230 15.70 -22.55 4.73
C THR A 230 14.27 -23.10 4.66
N LEU A 231 13.46 -22.55 3.75
CA LEU A 231 12.05 -22.93 3.48
C LEU A 231 11.84 -24.44 3.11
N SER A 232 12.86 -25.26 3.19
CA SER A 232 12.78 -26.71 2.94
C SER A 232 12.20 -27.51 4.10
N ASP A 233 12.03 -26.88 5.27
CA ASP A 233 11.65 -27.57 6.52
C ASP A 233 10.19 -27.25 6.95
N LEU A 234 9.44 -26.56 6.08
CA LEU A 234 7.99 -26.31 6.20
C LEU A 234 7.25 -27.11 5.11
#